data_426181353758596f68de78e1d7c2872e
#
_entry.id   426181353758596f68de78e1d7c2872e
#
_cell.length_a   1.000
_cell.length_b   1.000
_cell.length_c   1.000
_cell.angle_alpha   90.00
_cell.angle_beta   90.00
_cell.angle_gamma   90.00
#
_symmetry.space_group_name_H-M   'P 1'
#
loop_
_entity.id
_entity.type
_entity.pdbx_description
1 polymer ?
#
loop_
_entity_poly.entity_id
_entity_poly.type
_entity_poly.pdbx_seq_one_letter_code
_entity_poly.pdbx_strand_id
1 'polypeptide(L)'
;MAVLVDKNTRLIVQGITGREGTFHAKGCAEYGTNVVGGVTPGKGGTTHEGWPVFDTVHEAVEKTGANATVIFVPPPFAADAILEANDAGLPLIVCITEGIPINDMVKVWAVLKHSKSILIGPNCPGVISPGKAKIGIMPGRIHKEGSVGIVSRSGTLTYEAVYQLTQRGIGQSTAIGIGGDPVIGTTHTDALRLLNEDPETEAIILIGEIGGTAEETAALYVRDHVKKPVVGFIAGQTAPPGRRMGHAGAIISGGQGTAEEKMNALTAAGIHVVPSPAAIGETMAEILGSH
;
A
#
# COMPACT_ATOMS: atom_id res chain seq x y z
N MET A 1 0.83 -1.84 -18.60
CA MET A 1 1.20 -2.79 -17.51
C MET A 1 0.65 -2.21 -16.23
N ALA A 2 0.04 -3.02 -15.38
CA ALA A 2 -0.44 -2.51 -14.09
C ALA A 2 0.73 -2.24 -13.14
N VAL A 3 0.53 -1.31 -12.22
CA VAL A 3 1.51 -0.99 -11.18
C VAL A 3 1.52 -2.11 -10.13
N LEU A 4 2.67 -2.75 -9.94
CA LEU A 4 2.96 -3.78 -8.93
C LEU A 4 2.23 -5.12 -9.09
N VAL A 5 0.94 -5.14 -9.45
CA VAL A 5 0.12 -6.35 -9.52
C VAL A 5 -0.69 -6.44 -10.81
N ASP A 6 -0.74 -7.61 -11.42
CA ASP A 6 -1.49 -7.88 -12.64
C ASP A 6 -2.03 -9.33 -12.67
N LYS A 7 -2.55 -9.76 -13.84
CA LYS A 7 -3.08 -11.12 -14.03
C LYS A 7 -2.01 -12.22 -13.97
N ASN A 8 -0.72 -11.85 -14.04
CA ASN A 8 0.40 -12.78 -13.92
C ASN A 8 0.91 -12.89 -12.47
N THR A 9 0.32 -12.14 -11.54
CA THR A 9 0.67 -12.20 -10.12
C THR A 9 0.38 -13.60 -9.56
N ARG A 10 1.44 -14.26 -9.05
CA ARG A 10 1.38 -15.57 -8.39
C ARG A 10 1.71 -15.37 -6.92
N LEU A 11 0.66 -15.37 -6.10
CA LEU A 11 0.73 -14.98 -4.70
C LEU A 11 0.95 -16.16 -3.77
N ILE A 12 1.93 -16.08 -2.88
CA ILE A 12 2.02 -16.92 -1.67
C ILE A 12 1.65 -16.10 -0.43
N VAL A 13 1.09 -16.77 0.58
CA VAL A 13 0.63 -16.15 1.82
C VAL A 13 1.47 -16.67 2.98
N GLN A 14 2.28 -15.81 3.61
CA GLN A 14 3.01 -16.14 4.81
C GLN A 14 2.07 -16.03 6.02
N GLY A 15 2.02 -17.10 6.84
CA GLY A 15 1.02 -17.23 7.90
C GLY A 15 -0.33 -17.74 7.40
N ILE A 16 -0.38 -18.47 6.27
CA ILE A 16 -1.62 -18.93 5.62
C ILE A 16 -2.53 -19.73 6.54
N THR A 17 -1.99 -20.51 7.48
CA THR A 17 -2.78 -21.32 8.40
C THR A 17 -3.32 -20.56 9.61
N GLY A 18 -2.97 -19.28 9.75
CA GLY A 18 -3.54 -18.37 10.73
C GLY A 18 -4.91 -17.85 10.27
N ARG A 19 -5.74 -17.39 11.21
CA ARG A 19 -7.10 -16.91 10.92
C ARG A 19 -7.11 -15.80 9.85
N GLU A 20 -6.30 -14.77 10.02
CA GLU A 20 -6.24 -13.64 9.08
C GLU A 20 -5.61 -14.06 7.75
N GLY A 21 -4.52 -14.85 7.77
CA GLY A 21 -3.90 -15.40 6.56
C GLY A 21 -4.89 -16.21 5.72
N THR A 22 -5.63 -17.13 6.35
CA THR A 22 -6.67 -17.91 5.67
C THR A 22 -7.78 -17.05 5.10
N PHE A 23 -8.33 -16.13 5.90
CA PHE A 23 -9.45 -15.28 5.50
C PHE A 23 -9.10 -14.40 4.30
N HIS A 24 -7.94 -13.76 4.35
CA HIS A 24 -7.53 -12.86 3.29
C HIS A 24 -6.95 -13.58 2.05
N ALA A 25 -6.39 -14.77 2.21
CA ALA A 25 -6.03 -15.63 1.07
C ALA A 25 -7.27 -15.97 0.23
N LYS A 26 -8.36 -16.39 0.90
CA LYS A 26 -9.66 -16.63 0.24
C LYS A 26 -10.16 -15.36 -0.47
N GLY A 27 -10.16 -14.22 0.22
CA GLY A 27 -10.61 -12.97 -0.37
C GLY A 27 -9.75 -12.45 -1.53
N CYS A 28 -8.45 -12.80 -1.59
CA CYS A 28 -7.61 -12.56 -2.76
C CYS A 28 -7.97 -13.50 -3.91
N ALA A 29 -8.14 -14.80 -3.64
CA ALA A 29 -8.53 -15.79 -4.65
C ALA A 29 -9.92 -15.52 -5.22
N GLU A 30 -10.91 -15.19 -4.39
CA GLU A 30 -12.27 -14.80 -4.80
C GLU A 30 -12.26 -13.56 -5.69
N TYR A 31 -11.33 -12.65 -5.47
CA TYR A 31 -11.13 -11.48 -6.33
C TYR A 31 -10.51 -11.82 -7.69
N GLY A 32 -9.94 -12.99 -7.84
CA GLY A 32 -9.28 -13.45 -9.06
C GLY A 32 -7.75 -13.42 -9.02
N THR A 33 -7.14 -13.13 -7.86
CA THR A 33 -5.69 -13.24 -7.68
C THR A 33 -5.28 -14.71 -7.64
N ASN A 34 -4.25 -15.08 -8.40
CA ASN A 34 -3.75 -16.45 -8.43
C ASN A 34 -2.94 -16.75 -7.15
N VAL A 35 -3.62 -17.21 -6.11
CA VAL A 35 -2.98 -17.72 -4.88
C VAL A 35 -2.45 -19.12 -5.16
N VAL A 36 -1.13 -19.30 -5.09
CA VAL A 36 -0.45 -20.56 -5.48
C VAL A 36 0.02 -21.40 -4.30
N GLY A 37 -0.07 -20.89 -3.08
CA GLY A 37 0.32 -21.61 -1.87
C GLY A 37 0.51 -20.68 -0.68
N GLY A 38 1.02 -21.21 0.40
CA GLY A 38 1.38 -20.40 1.57
C GLY A 38 2.53 -21.00 2.37
N VAL A 39 3.03 -20.20 3.30
CA VAL A 39 4.15 -20.57 4.16
C VAL A 39 3.70 -20.53 5.61
N THR A 40 3.97 -21.62 6.31
CA THR A 40 3.85 -21.73 7.78
C THR A 40 4.89 -22.72 8.26
N PRO A 41 5.96 -22.27 8.94
CA PRO A 41 7.01 -23.14 9.43
C PRO A 41 6.47 -24.29 10.30
N GLY A 42 6.95 -25.49 10.07
CA GLY A 42 6.52 -26.72 10.74
C GLY A 42 5.22 -27.34 10.19
N LYS A 43 4.65 -26.75 9.11
CA LYS A 43 3.45 -27.31 8.43
C LYS A 43 3.69 -27.62 6.96
N GLY A 44 4.93 -27.59 6.51
CA GLY A 44 5.32 -27.94 5.14
C GLY A 44 4.85 -29.36 4.75
N GLY A 45 4.51 -29.52 3.48
CA GLY A 45 3.97 -30.78 2.94
C GLY A 45 2.48 -31.02 3.22
N THR A 46 1.81 -30.13 3.96
CA THR A 46 0.35 -30.19 4.17
C THR A 46 -0.42 -29.38 3.13
N THR A 47 -1.74 -29.52 3.13
CA THR A 47 -2.65 -28.69 2.35
C THR A 47 -3.58 -27.92 3.28
N HIS A 48 -3.77 -26.62 3.03
CA HIS A 48 -4.68 -25.78 3.79
C HIS A 48 -5.63 -25.06 2.84
N GLU A 49 -6.94 -25.28 3.01
CA GLU A 49 -7.99 -24.69 2.14
C GLU A 49 -7.76 -24.92 0.61
N GLY A 50 -7.15 -26.05 0.26
CA GLY A 50 -6.82 -26.40 -1.12
C GLY A 50 -5.46 -25.91 -1.61
N TRP A 51 -4.75 -25.08 -0.86
CA TRP A 51 -3.40 -24.61 -1.20
C TRP A 51 -2.30 -25.43 -0.53
N PRO A 52 -1.19 -25.71 -1.24
CA PRO A 52 -0.01 -26.34 -0.62
C PRO A 52 0.62 -25.41 0.41
N VAL A 53 1.07 -25.96 1.52
CA VAL A 53 1.79 -25.24 2.58
C VAL A 53 3.25 -25.68 2.55
N PHE A 54 4.14 -24.70 2.69
CA PHE A 54 5.58 -24.87 2.70
C PHE A 54 6.17 -24.41 4.03
N ASP A 55 7.35 -24.93 4.38
CA ASP A 55 8.07 -24.47 5.58
C ASP A 55 8.81 -23.17 5.35
N THR A 56 9.26 -22.90 4.12
CA THR A 56 10.05 -21.72 3.76
C THR A 56 9.52 -21.03 2.51
N VAL A 57 9.84 -19.74 2.39
CA VAL A 57 9.52 -18.93 1.20
C VAL A 57 10.31 -19.45 0.00
N HIS A 58 11.57 -19.83 0.16
CA HIS A 58 12.40 -20.44 -0.88
C HIS A 58 11.74 -21.66 -1.51
N GLU A 59 11.31 -22.61 -0.67
CA GLU A 59 10.62 -23.81 -1.15
C GLU A 59 9.32 -23.46 -1.89
N ALA A 60 8.56 -22.51 -1.36
CA ALA A 60 7.32 -22.05 -2.00
C ALA A 60 7.58 -21.44 -3.38
N VAL A 61 8.59 -20.59 -3.51
CA VAL A 61 8.97 -19.95 -4.78
C VAL A 61 9.43 -21.00 -5.80
N GLU A 62 10.32 -21.90 -5.39
CA GLU A 62 10.84 -22.97 -6.27
C GLU A 62 9.72 -23.85 -6.82
N LYS A 63 8.80 -24.27 -5.97
CA LYS A 63 7.73 -25.21 -6.36
C LYS A 63 6.55 -24.57 -7.06
N THR A 64 6.29 -23.28 -6.82
CA THR A 64 5.08 -22.62 -7.34
C THR A 64 5.38 -21.56 -8.39
N GLY A 65 6.62 -21.09 -8.50
CA GLY A 65 6.96 -19.92 -9.33
C GLY A 65 6.28 -18.64 -8.84
N ALA A 66 6.07 -18.51 -7.53
CA ALA A 66 5.50 -17.30 -6.94
C ALA A 66 6.38 -16.07 -7.24
N ASN A 67 5.74 -14.92 -7.49
CA ASN A 67 6.39 -13.64 -7.74
C ASN A 67 5.91 -12.54 -6.80
N ALA A 68 5.04 -12.86 -5.84
CA ALA A 68 4.58 -11.95 -4.81
C ALA A 68 4.27 -12.71 -3.52
N THR A 69 4.44 -12.02 -2.40
CA THR A 69 3.99 -12.54 -1.10
C THR A 69 3.18 -11.50 -0.33
N VAL A 70 2.24 -11.98 0.50
CA VAL A 70 1.58 -11.18 1.53
C VAL A 70 1.86 -11.79 2.91
N ILE A 71 2.15 -10.94 3.89
CA ILE A 71 2.60 -11.33 5.23
C ILE A 71 1.52 -11.01 6.26
N PHE A 72 1.03 -12.05 6.94
CA PHE A 72 0.13 -12.02 8.10
C PHE A 72 0.79 -12.63 9.33
N VAL A 73 2.11 -12.67 9.34
CA VAL A 73 2.91 -13.23 10.46
C VAL A 73 2.84 -12.28 11.66
N PRO A 74 2.79 -12.77 12.91
CA PRO A 74 2.78 -11.91 14.09
C PRO A 74 3.97 -10.94 14.15
N PRO A 75 3.82 -9.74 14.78
CA PRO A 75 4.81 -8.67 14.75
C PRO A 75 6.25 -9.08 15.10
N PRO A 76 6.51 -9.94 16.12
CA PRO A 76 7.88 -10.33 16.45
C PRO A 76 8.63 -11.11 15.38
N PHE A 77 7.91 -11.69 14.40
CA PHE A 77 8.46 -12.54 13.33
C PHE A 77 8.33 -11.92 11.95
N ALA A 78 7.61 -10.79 11.84
CA ALA A 78 7.28 -10.21 10.54
C ALA A 78 8.51 -9.61 9.82
N ALA A 79 9.48 -9.08 10.56
CA ALA A 79 10.73 -8.59 9.97
C ALA A 79 11.52 -9.72 9.32
N ASP A 80 11.63 -10.88 9.98
CA ASP A 80 12.29 -12.06 9.44
C ASP A 80 11.53 -12.58 8.20
N ALA A 81 10.21 -12.58 8.24
CA ALA A 81 9.38 -12.96 7.09
C ALA A 81 9.59 -12.06 5.86
N ILE A 82 9.80 -10.75 6.07
CA ILE A 82 10.14 -9.81 4.99
C ILE A 82 11.53 -10.12 4.43
N LEU A 83 12.53 -10.34 5.31
CA LEU A 83 13.90 -10.64 4.90
C LEU A 83 14.01 -11.97 4.16
N GLU A 84 13.30 -13.01 4.61
CA GLU A 84 13.22 -14.31 3.93
C GLU A 84 12.61 -14.16 2.53
N ALA A 85 11.54 -13.38 2.39
CA ALA A 85 10.92 -13.12 1.09
C ALA A 85 11.87 -12.38 0.13
N ASN A 86 12.64 -11.43 0.65
CA ASN A 86 13.68 -10.74 -0.12
C ASN A 86 14.81 -11.68 -0.54
N ASP A 87 15.27 -12.53 0.38
CA ASP A 87 16.34 -13.52 0.11
C ASP A 87 15.90 -14.56 -0.93
N ALA A 88 14.63 -14.96 -0.91
CA ALA A 88 14.02 -15.81 -1.93
C ALA A 88 13.82 -15.12 -3.29
N GLY A 89 14.19 -13.85 -3.42
CA GLY A 89 14.16 -13.10 -4.68
C GLY A 89 12.75 -12.66 -5.12
N LEU A 90 11.78 -12.60 -4.22
CA LEU A 90 10.43 -12.12 -4.55
C LEU A 90 10.45 -10.63 -4.91
N PRO A 91 9.96 -10.24 -6.11
CA PRO A 91 9.95 -8.85 -6.53
C PRO A 91 8.95 -7.99 -5.76
N LEU A 92 7.86 -8.55 -5.24
CA LEU A 92 6.84 -7.83 -4.48
C LEU A 92 6.56 -8.49 -3.13
N ILE A 93 6.73 -7.72 -2.07
CA ILE A 93 6.46 -8.11 -0.68
C ILE A 93 5.42 -7.15 -0.12
N VAL A 94 4.29 -7.67 0.37
CA VAL A 94 3.23 -6.86 1.00
C VAL A 94 3.13 -7.29 2.46
N CYS A 95 3.42 -6.39 3.40
CA CYS A 95 3.36 -6.68 4.83
C CYS A 95 2.16 -5.97 5.47
N ILE A 96 1.15 -6.76 5.86
CA ILE A 96 -0.07 -6.23 6.50
C ILE A 96 0.17 -6.00 7.99
N THR A 97 1.06 -6.75 8.60
CA THR A 97 1.31 -6.77 10.04
C THR A 97 1.57 -5.38 10.60
N GLU A 98 0.85 -5.03 11.65
CA GLU A 98 1.04 -3.84 12.47
C GLU A 98 1.86 -4.17 13.72
N GLY A 99 2.60 -3.19 14.25
CA GLY A 99 3.31 -3.33 15.52
C GLY A 99 4.68 -4.00 15.43
N ILE A 100 5.27 -4.05 14.26
CA ILE A 100 6.68 -4.50 14.12
C ILE A 100 7.58 -3.50 14.83
N PRO A 101 8.54 -3.96 15.67
CA PRO A 101 9.47 -3.04 16.34
C PRO A 101 10.25 -2.19 15.35
N ILE A 102 10.33 -0.89 15.61
CA ILE A 102 11.02 0.07 14.72
C ILE A 102 12.47 -0.36 14.43
N ASN A 103 13.19 -0.84 15.45
CA ASN A 103 14.57 -1.30 15.28
C ASN A 103 14.69 -2.49 14.30
N ASP A 104 13.69 -3.35 14.23
CA ASP A 104 13.70 -4.46 13.29
C ASP A 104 13.40 -3.95 11.89
N MET A 105 12.47 -3.01 11.72
CA MET A 105 12.21 -2.36 10.44
C MET A 105 13.39 -1.54 9.92
N VAL A 106 14.20 -0.93 10.80
CA VAL A 106 15.46 -0.27 10.40
C VAL A 106 16.44 -1.28 9.79
N LYS A 107 16.56 -2.49 10.35
CA LYS A 107 17.38 -3.57 9.80
C LYS A 107 16.83 -4.04 8.44
N VAL A 108 15.52 -4.25 8.34
CA VAL A 108 14.85 -4.59 7.08
C VAL A 108 15.14 -3.55 6.02
N TRP A 109 14.97 -2.26 6.34
CA TRP A 109 15.24 -1.17 5.41
C TRP A 109 16.70 -1.13 4.96
N ALA A 110 17.66 -1.37 5.87
CA ALA A 110 19.07 -1.42 5.54
C ALA A 110 19.43 -2.50 4.51
N VAL A 111 18.69 -3.61 4.48
CA VAL A 111 18.83 -4.67 3.46
C VAL A 111 18.09 -4.30 2.19
N LEU A 112 16.81 -3.91 2.30
CA LEU A 112 15.94 -3.69 1.13
C LEU A 112 16.37 -2.52 0.26
N LYS A 113 17.01 -1.47 0.81
CA LYS A 113 17.52 -0.33 0.02
C LYS A 113 18.54 -0.72 -1.06
N HIS A 114 19.13 -1.92 -0.96
CA HIS A 114 20.06 -2.47 -1.93
C HIS A 114 19.47 -3.63 -2.73
N SER A 115 18.20 -3.94 -2.50
CA SER A 115 17.47 -5.04 -3.15
C SER A 115 16.68 -4.55 -4.37
N LYS A 116 16.21 -5.53 -5.15
CA LYS A 116 15.22 -5.31 -6.22
C LYS A 116 13.80 -5.53 -5.74
N SER A 117 13.62 -6.08 -4.54
CA SER A 117 12.30 -6.31 -3.95
C SER A 117 11.64 -5.00 -3.55
N ILE A 118 10.38 -4.84 -3.89
CA ILE A 118 9.54 -3.73 -3.45
C ILE A 118 8.73 -4.19 -2.24
N LEU A 119 8.87 -3.48 -1.12
CA LEU A 119 8.08 -3.71 0.09
C LEU A 119 6.96 -2.67 0.19
N ILE A 120 5.71 -3.13 0.23
CA ILE A 120 4.53 -2.33 0.60
C ILE A 120 4.20 -2.59 2.07
N GLY A 121 4.08 -1.54 2.85
CA GLY A 121 3.93 -1.62 4.31
C GLY A 121 5.26 -1.52 5.06
N PRO A 122 5.29 -1.95 6.33
CA PRO A 122 4.26 -2.64 7.12
C PRO A 122 3.05 -1.77 7.49
N ASN A 123 2.11 -2.36 8.24
CA ASN A 123 0.88 -1.70 8.70
C ASN A 123 0.11 -1.04 7.55
N CYS A 124 -0.21 -1.82 6.53
CA CYS A 124 -0.82 -1.34 5.30
C CYS A 124 -2.03 -2.22 4.89
N PRO A 125 -2.95 -1.71 4.07
CA PRO A 125 -4.05 -2.51 3.54
C PRO A 125 -3.65 -3.32 2.30
N GLY A 126 -2.46 -3.11 1.75
CA GLY A 126 -1.96 -3.79 0.56
C GLY A 126 -2.10 -2.99 -0.73
N VAL A 127 -2.27 -3.68 -1.84
CA VAL A 127 -2.36 -3.12 -3.19
C VAL A 127 -3.45 -3.83 -3.99
N ILE A 128 -4.15 -3.06 -4.83
CA ILE A 128 -5.17 -3.58 -5.76
C ILE A 128 -5.11 -2.82 -7.10
N SER A 129 -5.06 -3.57 -8.20
CA SER A 129 -5.33 -3.06 -9.53
C SER A 129 -6.65 -3.67 -9.98
N PRO A 130 -7.75 -2.88 -10.03
CA PRO A 130 -9.09 -3.40 -10.31
C PRO A 130 -9.16 -4.17 -11.63
N GLY A 131 -9.89 -5.29 -11.63
CA GLY A 131 -10.00 -6.21 -12.76
C GLY A 131 -8.75 -7.06 -13.05
N LYS A 132 -7.68 -6.91 -12.27
CA LYS A 132 -6.41 -7.62 -12.46
C LYS A 132 -6.03 -8.48 -11.26
N ALA A 133 -5.61 -7.88 -10.15
CA ALA A 133 -5.24 -8.60 -8.93
C ALA A 133 -5.36 -7.72 -7.69
N LYS A 134 -5.50 -8.38 -6.54
CA LYS A 134 -5.54 -7.80 -5.21
C LYS A 134 -4.59 -8.57 -4.30
N ILE A 135 -3.74 -7.87 -3.57
CA ILE A 135 -2.90 -8.42 -2.50
C ILE A 135 -3.16 -7.64 -1.21
N GLY A 136 -3.67 -8.29 -0.19
CA GLY A 136 -3.95 -7.71 1.11
C GLY A 136 -5.44 -7.67 1.45
N ILE A 137 -5.83 -6.67 2.26
CA ILE A 137 -7.13 -6.63 2.95
C ILE A 137 -8.15 -5.68 2.29
N MET A 138 -7.77 -4.95 1.24
CA MET A 138 -8.67 -3.99 0.58
C MET A 138 -9.97 -4.69 0.10
N PRO A 139 -11.16 -4.09 0.33
CA PRO A 139 -12.43 -4.68 -0.09
C PRO A 139 -12.62 -4.53 -1.62
N GLY A 140 -12.42 -5.62 -2.36
CA GLY A 140 -12.49 -5.60 -3.84
C GLY A 140 -13.82 -5.05 -4.40
N ARG A 141 -14.93 -5.26 -3.68
CA ARG A 141 -16.28 -4.86 -4.13
C ARG A 141 -16.51 -3.35 -4.30
N ILE A 142 -15.69 -2.50 -3.67
CA ILE A 142 -15.80 -1.04 -3.80
C ILE A 142 -14.94 -0.48 -4.93
N HIS A 143 -14.04 -1.29 -5.48
CA HIS A 143 -13.12 -0.88 -6.54
C HIS A 143 -13.73 -1.14 -7.92
N LYS A 144 -13.41 -0.28 -8.88
CA LYS A 144 -13.82 -0.37 -10.28
C LYS A 144 -12.61 -0.07 -11.16
N GLU A 145 -12.50 -0.77 -12.30
CA GLU A 145 -11.47 -0.48 -13.31
C GLU A 145 -11.60 0.96 -13.83
N GLY A 146 -10.48 1.65 -13.97
CA GLY A 146 -10.41 3.02 -14.48
C GLY A 146 -9.00 3.57 -14.44
N SER A 147 -8.86 4.90 -14.37
CA SER A 147 -7.59 5.58 -14.62
C SER A 147 -7.06 6.41 -13.44
N VAL A 148 -7.68 6.35 -12.26
CA VAL A 148 -7.17 7.10 -11.10
C VAL A 148 -6.26 6.23 -10.24
N GLY A 149 -4.99 6.61 -10.12
CA GLY A 149 -4.05 6.03 -9.18
C GLY A 149 -4.25 6.58 -7.77
N ILE A 150 -4.08 5.75 -6.75
CA ILE A 150 -4.22 6.18 -5.34
C ILE A 150 -2.99 5.74 -4.55
N VAL A 151 -2.38 6.65 -3.81
CA VAL A 151 -1.38 6.36 -2.79
C VAL A 151 -1.82 6.92 -1.45
N SER A 152 -1.79 6.08 -0.40
CA SER A 152 -2.30 6.46 0.91
C SER A 152 -1.58 5.77 2.07
N ARG A 153 -1.38 6.50 3.17
CA ARG A 153 -0.96 5.92 4.45
C ARG A 153 -2.11 5.26 5.19
N SER A 154 -3.34 5.72 4.96
CA SER A 154 -4.54 5.28 5.68
C SER A 154 -5.36 4.28 4.86
N GLY A 155 -5.62 3.09 5.42
CA GLY A 155 -6.55 2.14 4.81
C GLY A 155 -7.96 2.70 4.70
N THR A 156 -8.49 3.26 5.78
CA THR A 156 -9.86 3.81 5.84
C THR A 156 -10.09 4.93 4.82
N LEU A 157 -9.15 5.89 4.74
CA LEU A 157 -9.26 6.99 3.78
C LEU A 157 -9.04 6.54 2.34
N THR A 158 -8.25 5.50 2.11
CA THR A 158 -8.18 4.84 0.81
C THR A 158 -9.56 4.34 0.38
N TYR A 159 -10.27 3.64 1.28
CA TYR A 159 -11.60 3.10 0.96
C TYR A 159 -12.62 4.20 0.72
N GLU A 160 -12.56 5.29 1.48
CA GLU A 160 -13.41 6.47 1.29
C GLU A 160 -13.20 7.09 -0.10
N ALA A 161 -11.95 7.37 -0.48
CA ALA A 161 -11.62 7.93 -1.77
C ALA A 161 -12.06 7.02 -2.94
N VAL A 162 -11.74 5.71 -2.84
CA VAL A 162 -12.15 4.70 -3.82
C VAL A 162 -13.67 4.66 -3.97
N TYR A 163 -14.40 4.64 -2.85
CA TYR A 163 -15.85 4.57 -2.88
C TYR A 163 -16.48 5.80 -3.54
N GLN A 164 -15.99 7.00 -3.19
CA GLN A 164 -16.45 8.26 -3.81
C GLN A 164 -16.25 8.26 -5.34
N LEU A 165 -15.08 7.82 -5.81
CA LEU A 165 -14.79 7.68 -7.24
C LEU A 165 -15.73 6.68 -7.91
N THR A 166 -15.88 5.51 -7.32
CA THR A 166 -16.70 4.42 -7.87
C THR A 166 -18.17 4.82 -7.97
N GLN A 167 -18.71 5.55 -6.97
CA GLN A 167 -20.08 6.08 -7.01
C GLN A 167 -20.29 7.10 -8.15
N ARG A 168 -19.25 7.79 -8.56
CA ARG A 168 -19.24 8.74 -9.70
C ARG A 168 -18.93 8.06 -11.04
N GLY A 169 -18.83 6.73 -11.07
CA GLY A 169 -18.48 6.00 -12.28
C GLY A 169 -17.00 6.04 -12.64
N ILE A 170 -16.18 6.76 -11.87
CA ILE A 170 -14.73 6.87 -12.04
C ILE A 170 -14.09 5.65 -11.38
N GLY A 171 -13.20 4.97 -12.13
CA GLY A 171 -12.51 3.79 -11.63
C GLY A 171 -11.05 4.08 -11.27
N GLN A 172 -10.39 3.07 -10.71
CA GLN A 172 -9.00 3.15 -10.30
C GLN A 172 -8.10 2.32 -11.23
N SER A 173 -6.91 2.84 -11.54
CA SER A 173 -5.84 2.05 -12.18
C SER A 173 -5.17 1.14 -11.17
N THR A 174 -4.71 1.72 -10.06
CA THR A 174 -4.13 0.99 -8.94
C THR A 174 -4.29 1.79 -7.65
N ALA A 175 -4.69 1.15 -6.55
CA ALA A 175 -4.66 1.73 -5.21
C ALA A 175 -3.55 1.06 -4.39
N ILE A 176 -2.65 1.87 -3.82
CA ILE A 176 -1.49 1.46 -3.04
C ILE A 176 -1.62 2.03 -1.63
N GLY A 177 -1.79 1.14 -0.66
CA GLY A 177 -1.69 1.52 0.75
C GLY A 177 -0.27 1.31 1.24
N ILE A 178 0.46 2.39 1.52
CA ILE A 178 1.89 2.33 1.87
C ILE A 178 2.14 2.08 3.37
N GLY A 179 1.12 2.25 4.22
CA GLY A 179 1.20 2.00 5.65
C GLY A 179 1.43 3.24 6.51
N GLY A 180 1.08 3.10 7.79
CA GLY A 180 1.11 4.18 8.79
C GLY A 180 2.32 4.13 9.75
N ASP A 181 3.24 3.20 9.57
CA ASP A 181 4.41 3.07 10.44
C ASP A 181 5.50 4.12 10.11
N PRO A 182 6.39 4.46 11.07
CA PRO A 182 7.46 5.42 10.85
C PRO A 182 8.50 4.95 9.82
N VAL A 183 8.74 3.64 9.73
CA VAL A 183 9.67 3.03 8.77
C VAL A 183 8.89 2.07 7.89
N ILE A 184 8.69 2.47 6.64
CA ILE A 184 7.96 1.73 5.62
C ILE A 184 8.87 1.42 4.42
N GLY A 185 8.51 0.42 3.63
CA GLY A 185 9.29 0.01 2.47
C GLY A 185 9.15 0.97 1.29
N THR A 186 7.92 1.34 0.94
CA THR A 186 7.59 2.22 -0.19
C THR A 186 7.05 3.55 0.33
N THR A 187 7.65 4.66 -0.08
CA THR A 187 7.25 6.01 0.28
C THR A 187 6.16 6.55 -0.66
N HIS A 188 5.56 7.70 -0.32
CA HIS A 188 4.70 8.44 -1.25
C HIS A 188 5.42 8.75 -2.57
N THR A 189 6.68 9.17 -2.50
CA THR A 189 7.48 9.48 -3.69
C THR A 189 7.67 8.27 -4.59
N ASP A 190 7.97 7.10 -4.02
CA ASP A 190 8.12 5.86 -4.79
C ASP A 190 6.81 5.45 -5.47
N ALA A 191 5.70 5.50 -4.74
CA ALA A 191 4.39 5.19 -5.30
C ALA A 191 3.95 6.19 -6.37
N LEU A 192 4.20 7.49 -6.17
CA LEU A 192 3.94 8.54 -7.17
C LEU A 192 4.73 8.31 -8.45
N ARG A 193 6.00 7.91 -8.34
CA ARG A 193 6.81 7.55 -9.51
C ARG A 193 6.18 6.42 -10.30
N LEU A 194 5.82 5.32 -9.63
CA LEU A 194 5.18 4.17 -10.26
C LEU A 194 3.87 4.54 -10.96
N LEU A 195 3.01 5.33 -10.31
CA LEU A 195 1.73 5.79 -10.87
C LEU A 195 1.93 6.79 -12.02
N ASN A 196 2.95 7.64 -11.94
CA ASN A 196 3.26 8.60 -12.99
C ASN A 196 3.79 7.92 -14.27
N GLU A 197 4.58 6.86 -14.11
CA GLU A 197 5.12 6.07 -15.22
C GLU A 197 4.07 5.11 -15.83
N ASP A 198 2.99 4.81 -15.13
CA ASP A 198 1.95 3.93 -15.61
C ASP A 198 1.07 4.58 -16.67
N PRO A 199 0.99 4.04 -17.90
CA PRO A 199 0.17 4.61 -18.96
C PRO A 199 -1.34 4.48 -18.72
N GLU A 200 -1.78 3.59 -17.85
CA GLU A 200 -3.20 3.44 -17.51
C GLU A 200 -3.65 4.44 -16.43
N THR A 201 -2.72 5.13 -15.76
CA THR A 201 -3.02 6.15 -14.77
C THR A 201 -3.06 7.53 -15.41
N GLU A 202 -4.19 8.22 -15.34
CA GLU A 202 -4.38 9.58 -15.88
C GLU A 202 -4.35 10.66 -14.81
N ALA A 203 -4.74 10.33 -13.58
CA ALA A 203 -4.73 11.24 -12.44
C ALA A 203 -4.38 10.48 -11.15
N ILE A 204 -3.96 11.19 -10.11
CA ILE A 204 -3.47 10.57 -8.87
C ILE A 204 -4.16 11.22 -7.65
N ILE A 205 -4.52 10.40 -6.66
CA ILE A 205 -4.90 10.83 -5.33
C ILE A 205 -3.76 10.51 -4.36
N LEU A 206 -3.32 11.53 -3.61
CA LEU A 206 -2.32 11.43 -2.55
C LEU A 206 -2.99 11.68 -1.20
N ILE A 207 -2.99 10.68 -0.32
CA ILE A 207 -3.52 10.80 1.03
C ILE A 207 -2.38 10.62 2.03
N GLY A 208 -2.09 11.70 2.75
CA GLY A 208 -1.09 11.75 3.81
C GLY A 208 -1.71 12.04 5.17
N GLU A 209 -0.86 12.22 6.14
CA GLU A 209 -1.23 12.52 7.52
C GLU A 209 -0.16 13.36 8.21
N ILE A 210 -0.47 13.87 9.39
CA ILE A 210 0.49 14.58 10.22
C ILE A 210 1.70 13.71 10.59
N GLY A 211 2.82 14.34 10.88
CA GLY A 211 4.08 13.73 11.31
C GLY A 211 5.06 13.46 10.16
N GLY A 212 6.33 13.55 10.48
CA GLY A 212 7.42 13.43 9.52
C GLY A 212 7.36 14.48 8.39
N THR A 213 8.12 14.25 7.33
CA THR A 213 8.25 15.16 6.17
C THR A 213 8.07 14.44 4.82
N ALA A 214 7.46 13.24 4.83
CA ALA A 214 7.35 12.42 3.63
C ALA A 214 6.45 13.05 2.55
N GLU A 215 5.38 13.72 2.96
CA GLU A 215 4.45 14.38 2.05
C GLU A 215 5.04 15.65 1.42
N GLU A 216 5.86 16.40 2.17
CA GLU A 216 6.61 17.55 1.64
C GLU A 216 7.66 17.10 0.60
N THR A 217 8.35 15.99 0.87
CA THR A 217 9.27 15.38 -0.11
C THR A 217 8.52 14.93 -1.37
N ALA A 218 7.35 14.32 -1.18
CA ALA A 218 6.48 13.90 -2.29
C ALA A 218 5.98 15.11 -3.10
N ALA A 219 5.64 16.23 -2.45
CA ALA A 219 5.25 17.46 -3.09
C ALA A 219 6.33 18.00 -4.03
N LEU A 220 7.60 18.02 -3.58
CA LEU A 220 8.73 18.40 -4.42
C LEU A 220 8.85 17.50 -5.65
N TYR A 221 8.68 16.19 -5.47
CA TYR A 221 8.70 15.24 -6.58
C TYR A 221 7.56 15.51 -7.58
N VAL A 222 6.35 15.78 -7.09
CA VAL A 222 5.20 16.12 -7.95
C VAL A 222 5.52 17.35 -8.77
N ARG A 223 5.97 18.43 -8.15
CA ARG A 223 6.32 19.69 -8.82
C ARG A 223 7.31 19.48 -9.97
N ASP A 224 8.32 18.66 -9.76
CA ASP A 224 9.46 18.53 -10.68
C ASP A 224 9.26 17.44 -11.74
N HIS A 225 8.43 16.41 -11.48
CA HIS A 225 8.38 15.21 -12.29
C HIS A 225 6.99 14.72 -12.71
N VAL A 226 5.93 15.05 -11.96
CA VAL A 226 4.59 14.50 -12.24
C VAL A 226 3.81 15.47 -13.14
N LYS A 227 3.39 14.97 -14.31
CA LYS A 227 2.61 15.73 -15.28
C LYS A 227 1.09 15.49 -15.15
N LYS A 228 0.72 14.44 -14.45
CA LYS A 228 -0.68 14.06 -14.23
C LYS A 228 -1.27 14.93 -13.12
N PRO A 229 -2.56 15.31 -13.19
CA PRO A 229 -3.18 16.04 -12.09
C PRO A 229 -3.18 15.21 -10.80
N VAL A 230 -2.95 15.90 -9.67
CA VAL A 230 -2.90 15.28 -8.35
C VAL A 230 -3.89 15.95 -7.42
N VAL A 231 -4.75 15.17 -6.76
CA VAL A 231 -5.59 15.63 -5.64
C VAL A 231 -4.96 15.16 -4.34
N GLY A 232 -4.79 16.07 -3.37
CA GLY A 232 -4.15 15.80 -2.09
C GLY A 232 -5.07 16.01 -0.90
N PHE A 233 -4.98 15.12 0.09
CA PHE A 233 -5.61 15.27 1.40
C PHE A 233 -4.64 14.91 2.52
N ILE A 234 -4.63 15.71 3.59
CA ILE A 234 -3.82 15.47 4.80
C ILE A 234 -4.73 15.27 6.00
N ALA A 235 -4.64 14.08 6.61
CA ALA A 235 -5.37 13.74 7.82
C ALA A 235 -4.71 14.36 9.07
N GLY A 236 -5.50 14.55 10.12
CA GLY A 236 -5.02 15.02 11.42
C GLY A 236 -5.00 16.54 11.59
N GLN A 237 -5.76 17.30 10.82
CA GLN A 237 -5.80 18.77 10.88
C GLN A 237 -6.17 19.32 12.29
N THR A 238 -6.93 18.55 13.07
CA THR A 238 -7.34 18.92 14.44
C THR A 238 -6.51 18.22 15.52
N ALA A 239 -5.42 17.55 15.15
CA ALA A 239 -4.60 16.81 16.09
C ALA A 239 -3.82 17.77 17.01
N PRO A 240 -3.88 17.58 18.34
CA PRO A 240 -3.07 18.37 19.26
C PRO A 240 -1.59 17.99 19.14
N PRO A 241 -0.67 18.97 19.23
CA PRO A 241 0.76 18.71 19.20
C PRO A 241 1.21 17.71 20.28
N GLY A 242 2.16 16.86 19.95
CA GLY A 242 2.75 15.87 20.88
C GLY A 242 1.86 14.65 21.17
N ARG A 243 0.68 14.56 20.57
CA ARG A 243 -0.22 13.40 20.71
C ARG A 243 -0.21 12.55 19.46
N ARG A 244 0.01 11.25 19.62
CA ARG A 244 -0.07 10.29 18.53
C ARG A 244 -1.53 10.04 18.12
N MET A 245 -1.83 10.10 16.83
CA MET A 245 -3.17 10.01 16.26
C MET A 245 -3.33 8.74 15.41
N GLY A 246 -3.64 7.61 16.06
CA GLY A 246 -3.83 6.32 15.39
C GLY A 246 -2.48 5.68 15.00
N HIS A 247 -1.95 6.01 13.83
CA HIS A 247 -0.70 5.46 13.34
C HIS A 247 0.53 5.86 14.18
N ALA A 248 1.52 4.99 14.25
CA ALA A 248 2.74 5.24 15.02
C ALA A 248 3.54 6.44 14.49
N GLY A 249 3.47 6.73 13.19
CA GLY A 249 4.10 7.87 12.54
C GLY A 249 3.30 9.18 12.62
N ALA A 250 2.02 9.12 12.99
CA ALA A 250 1.11 10.27 12.99
C ALA A 250 1.22 11.08 14.30
N ILE A 251 2.34 11.79 14.47
CA ILE A 251 2.62 12.64 15.62
C ILE A 251 3.34 13.91 15.20
N ILE A 252 2.84 15.08 15.65
CA ILE A 252 3.54 16.37 15.49
C ILE A 252 4.61 16.44 16.58
N SER A 253 5.88 16.49 16.19
CA SER A 253 7.02 16.53 17.11
C SER A 253 7.95 17.68 16.76
N GLY A 254 8.40 18.43 17.78
CA GLY A 254 9.29 19.56 17.57
C GLY A 254 8.70 20.71 16.74
N GLY A 255 7.38 20.80 16.67
CA GLY A 255 6.70 21.83 15.88
C GLY A 255 6.69 21.59 14.36
N GLN A 256 7.12 20.41 13.90
CA GLN A 256 7.17 20.03 12.50
C GLN A 256 6.17 18.93 12.15
N GLY A 257 5.80 18.84 10.87
CA GLY A 257 4.89 17.81 10.36
C GLY A 257 3.43 18.09 10.69
N THR A 258 3.05 19.35 10.80
CA THR A 258 1.65 19.75 10.95
C THR A 258 0.87 19.55 9.64
N ALA A 259 -0.45 19.37 9.75
CA ALA A 259 -1.28 19.27 8.55
C ALA A 259 -1.21 20.55 7.69
N GLU A 260 -1.15 21.72 8.33
CA GLU A 260 -1.06 23.01 7.65
C GLU A 260 0.22 23.14 6.81
N GLU A 261 1.39 22.82 7.39
CA GLU A 261 2.66 22.85 6.66
C GLU A 261 2.62 21.92 5.43
N LYS A 262 2.10 20.70 5.61
CA LYS A 262 1.98 19.73 4.53
C LYS A 262 1.01 20.19 3.44
N MET A 263 -0.16 20.69 3.82
CA MET A 263 -1.15 21.23 2.88
C MET A 263 -0.57 22.40 2.07
N ASN A 264 0.17 23.31 2.72
CA ASN A 264 0.84 24.42 2.07
C ASN A 264 1.92 23.93 1.08
N ALA A 265 2.73 22.94 1.47
CA ALA A 265 3.73 22.34 0.59
C ALA A 265 3.10 21.66 -0.64
N LEU A 266 2.03 20.90 -0.45
CA LEU A 266 1.29 20.26 -1.52
C LEU A 266 0.70 21.31 -2.48
N THR A 267 0.07 22.36 -1.96
CA THR A 267 -0.52 23.45 -2.76
C THR A 267 0.56 24.19 -3.56
N ALA A 268 1.70 24.50 -2.94
CA ALA A 268 2.83 25.15 -3.61
C ALA A 268 3.44 24.28 -4.73
N ALA A 269 3.26 22.98 -4.68
CA ALA A 269 3.67 22.04 -5.72
C ALA A 269 2.64 21.86 -6.85
N GLY A 270 1.53 22.57 -6.81
CA GLY A 270 0.46 22.48 -7.83
C GLY A 270 -0.52 21.33 -7.61
N ILE A 271 -0.53 20.72 -6.42
CA ILE A 271 -1.49 19.69 -6.04
C ILE A 271 -2.81 20.33 -5.62
N HIS A 272 -3.94 19.80 -6.08
CA HIS A 272 -5.27 20.24 -5.68
C HIS A 272 -5.61 19.72 -4.28
N VAL A 273 -5.31 20.51 -3.24
CA VAL A 273 -5.51 20.12 -1.85
C VAL A 273 -6.95 20.35 -1.43
N VAL A 274 -7.59 19.31 -0.90
CA VAL A 274 -8.95 19.38 -0.35
C VAL A 274 -8.93 19.46 1.18
N PRO A 275 -9.79 20.30 1.79
CA PRO A 275 -9.83 20.46 3.25
C PRO A 275 -10.56 19.31 3.97
N SER A 276 -11.35 18.51 3.25
CA SER A 276 -12.14 17.42 3.77
C SER A 276 -11.98 16.17 2.92
N PRO A 277 -11.88 14.98 3.50
CA PRO A 277 -11.82 13.74 2.74
C PRO A 277 -13.09 13.52 1.89
N ALA A 278 -14.23 14.10 2.30
CA ALA A 278 -15.50 14.01 1.56
C ALA A 278 -15.45 14.71 0.18
N ALA A 279 -14.51 15.63 -0.04
CA ALA A 279 -14.38 16.37 -1.30
C ALA A 279 -13.44 15.69 -2.31
N ILE A 280 -12.74 14.63 -1.94
CA ILE A 280 -11.71 14.00 -2.80
C ILE A 280 -12.31 13.56 -4.14
N GLY A 281 -13.41 12.83 -4.12
CA GLY A 281 -14.03 12.28 -5.33
C GLY A 281 -14.67 13.36 -6.21
N GLU A 282 -15.27 14.39 -5.62
CA GLU A 282 -15.84 15.52 -6.35
C GLU A 282 -14.76 16.32 -7.08
N THR A 283 -13.72 16.72 -6.36
CA THR A 283 -12.58 17.45 -6.95
C THR A 283 -11.91 16.66 -8.07
N MET A 284 -11.75 15.34 -7.90
CA MET A 284 -11.20 14.50 -8.95
C MET A 284 -12.12 14.42 -10.18
N ALA A 285 -13.43 14.35 -9.98
CA ALA A 285 -14.41 14.34 -11.08
C ALA A 285 -14.37 15.66 -11.88
N GLU A 286 -14.30 16.80 -11.21
CA GLU A 286 -14.15 18.11 -11.83
C GLU A 286 -12.88 18.19 -12.69
N ILE A 287 -11.74 17.74 -12.17
CA ILE A 287 -10.45 17.75 -12.86
C ILE A 287 -10.49 16.86 -14.12
N LEU A 288 -11.13 15.69 -14.04
CA LEU A 288 -11.27 14.78 -15.18
C LEU A 288 -12.39 15.17 -16.15
N GLY A 289 -13.16 16.24 -15.87
CA GLY A 289 -14.31 16.65 -16.68
C GLY A 289 -15.47 15.65 -16.67
N SER A 290 -15.56 14.84 -15.62
CA SER A 290 -16.59 13.82 -15.41
C SER A 290 -17.70 14.43 -14.52
N HIS A 291 -18.88 14.66 -15.09
CA HIS A 291 -20.05 15.19 -14.38
C HIS A 291 -21.06 14.14 -14.03
#